data_1bdb287dd43cbfc0b0456abcf8897999
#
_entry.id   1bdb287dd43cbfc0b0456abcf8897999
#
_cell.length_a   1.000
_cell.length_b   1.000
_cell.length_c   1.000
_cell.angle_alpha   90.00
_cell.angle_beta   90.00
_cell.angle_gamma   90.00
#
_symmetry.space_group_name_H-M   'P 1'
#
loop_
_entity.id
_entity.type
_entity.pdbx_description
1 polymer ?
#
loop_
_entity_poly.entity_id
_entity_poly.type
_entity_poly.pdbx_seq_one_letter_code
_entity_poly.pdbx_strand_id
1 'polypeptide(L)'
;INLVSIRSGYSIGGFDADKIVGGLELGVGKEGEIYHGIGRGELNIAGLPVYRDGVAGVGTPTSDEERTKIEMSTTSLLMILNGYSGKEGLLEAGGYSVDLLKRYVSAVNVEAELICRENRGKITL
;
A
#
# COMPACT_ATOMS: atom_id res chain seq x y z
N ILE A 1 -6.36 -3.02 8.27
CA ILE A 1 -6.14 -3.40 6.86
C ILE A 1 -7.07 -4.54 6.46
N ASN A 2 -7.03 -5.66 7.17
CA ASN A 2 -7.81 -6.84 6.79
C ASN A 2 -9.33 -6.61 6.74
N LEU A 3 -9.88 -5.82 7.66
CA LEU A 3 -11.31 -5.49 7.65
C LEU A 3 -11.72 -4.76 6.37
N VAL A 4 -10.90 -3.82 5.93
CA VAL A 4 -11.15 -3.07 4.69
C VAL A 4 -11.05 -3.97 3.48
N SER A 5 -10.02 -4.82 3.41
CA SER A 5 -9.81 -5.74 2.30
C SER A 5 -10.95 -6.75 2.18
N ILE A 6 -11.40 -7.34 3.28
CA ILE A 6 -12.51 -8.29 3.30
C ILE A 6 -13.80 -7.62 2.85
N ARG A 7 -14.09 -6.43 3.35
CA ARG A 7 -15.34 -5.72 3.03
C ARG A 7 -15.37 -5.20 1.60
N SER A 8 -14.27 -4.65 1.12
CA SER A 8 -14.21 -3.99 -0.19
C SER A 8 -13.78 -4.89 -1.34
N GLY A 9 -13.06 -5.97 -1.04
CA GLY A 9 -12.44 -6.83 -2.05
C GLY A 9 -11.16 -6.26 -2.66
N TYR A 10 -10.71 -5.08 -2.22
CA TYR A 10 -9.46 -4.49 -2.74
C TYR A 10 -8.24 -5.10 -2.08
N SER A 11 -7.18 -5.27 -2.87
CA SER A 11 -5.85 -5.56 -2.35
C SER A 11 -5.29 -4.32 -1.67
N ILE A 12 -4.73 -4.48 -0.48
CA ILE A 12 -4.24 -3.37 0.33
C ILE A 12 -2.82 -3.66 0.79
N GLY A 13 -1.91 -2.73 0.53
CA GLY A 13 -0.56 -2.73 1.08
C GLY A 13 -0.47 -1.79 2.27
N GLY A 14 0.30 -2.15 3.26
CA GLY A 14 0.60 -1.31 4.41
C GLY A 14 2.10 -1.28 4.68
N PHE A 15 2.64 -0.07 4.82
CA PHE A 15 4.09 0.15 4.94
C PHE A 15 4.39 1.13 6.06
N ASP A 16 5.58 1.01 6.62
CA ASP A 16 6.14 2.07 7.44
C ASP A 16 6.61 3.21 6.52
N ALA A 17 5.91 4.33 6.55
CA ALA A 17 6.18 5.44 5.65
C ALA A 17 7.59 6.03 5.84
N ASP A 18 8.13 5.94 7.05
CA ASP A 18 9.49 6.44 7.34
C ASP A 18 10.59 5.59 6.73
N LYS A 19 10.27 4.35 6.34
CA LYS A 19 11.21 3.45 5.67
C LYS A 19 11.18 3.54 4.14
N ILE A 20 10.23 4.27 3.60
CA ILE A 20 10.14 4.51 2.16
C ILE A 20 11.18 5.57 1.77
N VAL A 21 11.98 5.28 0.75
CA VAL A 21 13.03 6.18 0.26
C VAL A 21 12.57 6.84 -1.03
N GLY A 22 12.41 8.15 -1.02
CA GLY A 22 11.96 8.89 -2.20
C GLY A 22 10.49 8.66 -2.53
N GLY A 23 10.15 8.77 -3.81
CA GLY A 23 8.79 8.54 -4.27
C GLY A 23 8.49 7.07 -4.54
N LEU A 24 7.20 6.74 -4.68
CA LEU A 24 6.77 5.41 -5.08
C LEU A 24 6.34 5.40 -6.54
N GLU A 25 6.72 4.34 -7.24
CA GLU A 25 6.28 4.07 -8.61
C GLU A 25 5.70 2.67 -8.71
N LEU A 26 4.61 2.53 -9.46
CA LEU A 26 4.03 1.23 -9.78
C LEU A 26 4.65 0.74 -11.09
N GLY A 27 5.19 -0.44 -11.07
CA GLY A 27 5.77 -1.07 -12.25
C GLY A 27 5.44 -2.55 -12.32
N VAL A 28 6.22 -3.27 -13.09
CA VAL A 28 6.08 -4.73 -13.25
C VAL A 28 7.35 -5.40 -12.75
N GLY A 29 7.19 -6.44 -11.95
CA GLY A 29 8.30 -7.24 -11.44
C GLY A 29 9.13 -7.84 -12.56
N LYS A 30 10.44 -7.81 -12.39
CA LYS A 30 11.41 -8.37 -13.35
C LYS A 30 11.86 -9.76 -12.93
N GLU A 31 12.23 -10.56 -13.89
CA GLU A 31 12.84 -11.86 -13.61
C GLU A 31 14.16 -11.66 -12.85
N GLY A 32 14.34 -12.41 -11.77
CA GLY A 32 15.53 -12.30 -10.92
C GLY A 32 15.57 -11.08 -10.01
N GLU A 33 14.52 -10.29 -9.96
CA GLU A 33 14.45 -9.14 -9.07
C GLU A 33 14.47 -9.59 -7.61
N ILE A 34 15.33 -8.97 -6.80
CA ILE A 34 15.46 -9.30 -5.38
C ILE A 34 14.27 -8.74 -4.61
N TYR A 35 13.54 -9.62 -3.92
CA TYR A 35 12.37 -9.25 -3.14
C TYR A 35 12.17 -10.25 -2.00
N HIS A 36 12.03 -9.75 -0.78
CA HIS A 36 11.85 -10.59 0.41
C HIS A 36 10.50 -10.29 1.05
N GLY A 37 9.56 -11.21 0.91
CA GLY A 37 8.24 -11.09 1.55
C GLY A 37 8.33 -11.27 3.06
N ILE A 38 7.51 -10.54 3.80
CA ILE A 38 7.46 -10.61 5.26
C ILE A 38 7.15 -12.05 5.71
N GLY A 39 8.07 -12.65 6.46
CA GLY A 39 7.94 -14.01 6.97
C GLY A 39 7.99 -15.12 5.91
N ARG A 40 8.28 -14.78 4.65
CA ARG A 40 8.24 -15.72 3.52
C ARG A 40 9.59 -15.89 2.83
N GLY A 41 10.57 -15.05 3.13
CA GLY A 41 11.87 -15.07 2.48
C GLY A 41 11.82 -14.56 1.05
N GLU A 42 12.78 -14.98 0.24
CA GLU A 42 12.90 -14.55 -1.15
C GLU A 42 11.74 -15.05 -2.00
N LEU A 43 11.10 -14.12 -2.73
CA LEU A 43 9.97 -14.40 -3.59
C LEU A 43 10.27 -14.02 -5.04
N ASN A 44 9.74 -14.80 -5.97
CA ASN A 44 9.75 -14.46 -7.39
C ASN A 44 8.56 -13.56 -7.70
N ILE A 45 8.83 -12.29 -8.04
CA ILE A 45 7.80 -11.30 -8.34
C ILE A 45 7.70 -10.97 -9.84
N ALA A 46 8.36 -11.76 -10.69
CA ALA A 46 8.35 -11.54 -12.14
C ALA A 46 6.92 -11.49 -12.68
N GLY A 47 6.61 -10.47 -13.46
CA GLY A 47 5.29 -10.27 -14.06
C GLY A 47 4.22 -9.72 -13.13
N LEU A 48 4.47 -9.58 -11.85
CA LEU A 48 3.50 -9.01 -10.89
C LEU A 48 3.56 -7.48 -10.88
N PRO A 49 2.44 -6.80 -10.64
CA PRO A 49 2.49 -5.39 -10.30
C PRO A 49 3.32 -5.21 -9.03
N VAL A 50 4.22 -4.25 -9.02
CA VAL A 50 5.09 -3.98 -7.87
C VAL A 50 5.23 -2.49 -7.65
N TYR A 51 5.07 -2.07 -6.40
CA TYR A 51 5.44 -0.73 -5.96
C TYR A 51 6.93 -0.72 -5.63
N ARG A 52 7.65 0.25 -6.17
CA ARG A 52 9.06 0.48 -5.87
C ARG A 52 9.26 1.87 -5.31
N ASP A 53 10.14 1.97 -4.32
CA ASP A 53 10.67 3.24 -3.86
C ASP A 53 12.03 3.52 -4.53
N GLY A 54 12.81 4.46 -4.01
CA GLY A 54 14.13 4.79 -4.57
C GLY A 54 15.17 3.69 -4.41
N VAL A 55 14.90 2.63 -3.68
CA VAL A 55 15.85 1.52 -3.43
C VAL A 55 15.43 0.25 -4.16
N ALA A 56 14.21 -0.22 -3.98
CA ALA A 56 13.75 -1.51 -4.51
C ALA A 56 12.23 -1.67 -4.37
N GLY A 57 11.71 -2.83 -4.69
CA GLY A 57 10.31 -3.18 -4.48
C GLY A 57 9.91 -3.13 -3.01
N VAL A 58 8.72 -2.67 -2.73
CA VAL A 58 8.17 -2.58 -1.37
C VAL A 58 6.88 -3.38 -1.21
N GLY A 59 6.12 -3.60 -2.26
CA GLY A 59 4.87 -4.34 -2.18
C GLY A 59 4.37 -4.85 -3.52
N THR A 60 3.69 -5.98 -3.46
CA THR A 60 2.94 -6.58 -4.57
C THR A 60 1.49 -6.81 -4.12
N PRO A 61 0.57 -7.24 -5.00
CA PRO A 61 -0.80 -7.51 -4.58
C PRO A 61 -0.95 -8.57 -3.49
N THR A 62 0.03 -9.45 -3.33
CA THR A 62 -0.05 -10.59 -2.42
C THR A 62 1.01 -10.60 -1.32
N SER A 63 1.93 -9.64 -1.31
CA SER A 63 3.02 -9.61 -0.34
C SER A 63 3.58 -8.21 -0.16
N ASP A 64 4.05 -7.94 1.05
CA ASP A 64 4.80 -6.73 1.38
C ASP A 64 6.25 -7.09 1.67
N GLU A 65 7.16 -6.18 1.37
CA GLU A 65 8.60 -6.42 1.51
C GLU A 65 9.07 -6.20 2.96
N GLU A 66 9.98 -7.07 3.39
CA GLU A 66 10.51 -7.07 4.77
C GLU A 66 11.14 -5.73 5.18
N ARG A 67 11.82 -5.06 4.25
CA ARG A 67 12.56 -3.82 4.52
C ARG A 67 11.66 -2.67 4.97
N THR A 68 10.46 -2.58 4.44
CA THR A 68 9.54 -1.46 4.67
C THR A 68 8.32 -1.86 5.53
N LYS A 69 8.43 -2.98 6.23
CA LYS A 69 7.31 -3.51 7.03
C LYS A 69 6.94 -2.62 8.21
N ILE A 70 5.68 -2.69 8.58
CA ILE A 70 5.16 -2.09 9.80
C ILE A 70 5.67 -2.88 11.00
N GLU A 71 6.16 -2.18 12.02
CA GLU A 71 6.67 -2.74 13.27
C GLU A 71 6.04 -2.02 14.47
N MET A 72 6.31 -2.51 15.66
CA MET A 72 5.81 -1.88 16.89
C MET A 72 6.28 -0.44 17.06
N SER A 73 7.44 -0.10 16.51
CA SER A 73 8.02 1.25 16.55
C SER A 73 7.48 2.18 15.45
N THR A 74 6.68 1.68 14.52
CA THR A 74 6.17 2.47 13.40
C THR A 74 5.24 3.58 13.89
N THR A 75 5.53 4.81 13.50
CA THR A 75 4.73 5.99 13.85
C THR A 75 4.02 6.63 12.65
N SER A 76 4.44 6.30 11.44
CA SER A 76 3.84 6.81 10.20
C SER A 76 3.45 5.64 9.31
N LEU A 77 2.18 5.54 8.98
CA LEU A 77 1.63 4.47 8.15
C LEU A 77 1.33 5.00 6.75
N LEU A 78 1.82 4.28 5.74
CA LEU A 78 1.35 4.43 4.37
C LEU A 78 0.48 3.22 4.04
N MET A 79 -0.75 3.47 3.63
CA MET A 79 -1.71 2.43 3.26
C MET A 79 -2.17 2.67 1.82
N ILE A 80 -2.03 1.67 0.97
CA ILE A 80 -2.37 1.75 -0.44
C ILE A 80 -3.49 0.77 -0.75
N LEU A 81 -4.60 1.31 -1.27
CA LEU A 81 -5.72 0.52 -1.78
C LEU A 81 -5.59 0.43 -3.29
N ASN A 82 -5.54 -0.78 -3.82
CA ASN A 82 -5.32 -1.02 -5.24
C ASN A 82 -6.65 -1.23 -5.97
N GLY A 83 -7.03 -0.26 -6.80
CA GLY A 83 -8.23 -0.32 -7.61
C GLY A 83 -7.94 -0.75 -9.04
N TYR A 84 -7.52 -2.00 -9.23
CA TYR A 84 -7.17 -2.51 -10.57
C TYR A 84 -8.36 -2.54 -11.54
N SER A 85 -9.57 -2.67 -11.04
CA SER A 85 -10.79 -2.68 -11.86
C SER A 85 -11.41 -1.30 -12.03
N GLY A 86 -10.74 -0.25 -11.60
CA GLY A 86 -11.23 1.13 -11.69
C GLY A 86 -11.36 1.80 -10.32
N LYS A 87 -11.82 3.04 -10.34
CA LYS A 87 -11.93 3.87 -9.13
C LYS A 87 -13.26 3.74 -8.39
N GLU A 88 -14.22 3.06 -8.98
CA GLU A 88 -15.53 2.86 -8.38
C GLU A 88 -15.42 2.05 -7.09
N GLY A 89 -15.98 2.56 -6.02
CA GLY A 89 -15.86 1.96 -4.70
C GLY A 89 -14.59 2.29 -3.94
N LEU A 90 -13.54 2.80 -4.58
CA LEU A 90 -12.31 3.20 -3.89
C LEU A 90 -12.53 4.32 -2.87
N LEU A 91 -13.35 5.30 -3.21
CA LEU A 91 -13.66 6.40 -2.28
C LEU A 91 -14.36 5.90 -1.02
N GLU A 92 -15.30 4.98 -1.17
CA GLU A 92 -15.99 4.36 -0.04
C GLU A 92 -15.03 3.53 0.81
N ALA A 93 -14.19 2.71 0.20
CA ALA A 93 -13.18 1.92 0.90
C ALA A 93 -12.16 2.81 1.60
N GLY A 94 -11.73 3.89 0.96
CA GLY A 94 -10.85 4.89 1.56
C GLY A 94 -11.46 5.57 2.78
N GLY A 95 -12.71 5.99 2.67
CA GLY A 95 -13.45 6.59 3.80
C GLY A 95 -13.59 5.62 4.97
N TYR A 96 -13.89 4.37 4.71
CA TYR A 96 -13.97 3.33 5.73
C TYR A 96 -12.59 3.11 6.40
N SER A 97 -11.52 3.09 5.60
CA SER A 97 -10.15 2.95 6.11
C SER A 97 -9.78 4.10 7.06
N VAL A 98 -10.06 5.33 6.67
CA VAL A 98 -9.79 6.51 7.50
C VAL A 98 -10.56 6.44 8.81
N ASP A 99 -11.83 6.06 8.76
CA ASP A 99 -12.68 5.91 9.95
C ASP A 99 -12.09 4.88 10.92
N LEU A 100 -11.71 3.70 10.42
CA LEU A 100 -11.12 2.65 11.25
C LEU A 100 -9.79 3.07 11.87
N LEU A 101 -8.94 3.76 11.11
CA LEU A 101 -7.66 4.26 11.63
C LEU A 101 -7.86 5.25 12.77
N LYS A 102 -8.80 6.17 12.62
CA LYS A 102 -9.12 7.16 13.66
C LYS A 102 -9.75 6.54 14.90
N ARG A 103 -10.63 5.56 14.72
CA ARG A 103 -11.38 4.93 15.82
C ARG A 103 -10.57 3.95 16.65
N TYR A 104 -9.76 3.09 15.98
CA TYR A 104 -9.13 1.95 16.61
C TYR A 104 -7.62 2.07 16.77
N VAL A 105 -6.99 2.97 16.04
CA VAL A 105 -5.52 3.16 16.09
C VAL A 105 -5.16 4.58 16.55
N SER A 106 -6.15 5.40 16.85
CA SER A 106 -5.96 6.79 17.27
C SER A 106 -5.12 7.61 16.30
N ALA A 107 -5.28 7.35 15.00
CA ALA A 107 -4.53 8.05 13.97
C ALA A 107 -4.88 9.53 13.94
N VAL A 108 -3.86 10.37 13.77
CA VAL A 108 -3.97 11.81 13.59
C VAL A 108 -3.28 12.22 12.30
N ASN A 109 -3.58 13.41 11.79
CA ASN A 109 -2.96 13.91 10.55
C ASN A 109 -3.14 12.93 9.37
N VAL A 110 -4.35 12.40 9.20
CA VAL A 110 -4.67 11.48 8.12
C VAL A 110 -4.88 12.27 6.83
N GLU A 111 -4.13 11.93 5.80
CA GLU A 111 -4.28 12.47 4.45
C GLU A 111 -4.61 11.33 3.49
N ALA A 112 -5.42 11.62 2.48
CA ALA A 112 -5.77 10.66 1.45
C ALA A 112 -5.65 11.30 0.06
N GLU A 113 -5.18 10.52 -0.90
CA GLU A 113 -5.02 10.95 -2.28
C GLU A 113 -5.51 9.84 -3.21
N LEU A 114 -6.38 10.19 -4.16
CA LEU A 114 -6.76 9.31 -5.25
C LEU A 114 -5.84 9.53 -6.43
N ILE A 115 -5.15 8.47 -6.85
CA ILE A 115 -4.24 8.53 -7.99
C ILE A 115 -4.79 7.62 -9.08
N CYS A 116 -5.01 8.17 -10.26
CA CYS A 116 -5.42 7.40 -11.42
C CYS A 116 -4.67 7.89 -12.67
N ARG A 117 -4.80 7.12 -13.74
CA ARG A 117 -4.09 7.39 -14.99
C ARG A 117 -4.43 8.74 -15.59
N GLU A 118 -5.68 9.18 -15.45
CA GLU A 118 -6.19 10.40 -16.08
C GLU A 118 -6.27 11.58 -15.12
N ASN A 119 -6.22 11.32 -13.83
CA ASN A 119 -6.46 12.36 -12.83
C ASN A 119 -5.73 12.02 -11.53
N ARG A 120 -5.10 13.03 -10.94
CA ARG A 120 -4.37 12.90 -9.69
C ARG A 120 -4.71 14.07 -8.78
N GLY A 121 -5.20 13.79 -7.59
CA GLY A 121 -5.53 14.84 -6.66
C GLY A 121 -5.82 14.36 -5.27
N LYS A 122 -5.61 15.24 -4.30
CA LYS A 122 -6.00 15.00 -2.91
C LYS A 122 -7.52 15.06 -2.79
N ILE A 123 -8.05 14.16 -1.99
CA ILE A 123 -9.46 14.14 -1.60
C ILE A 123 -9.58 14.16 -0.09
N THR A 124 -10.66 14.70 0.41
CA THR A 124 -10.99 14.65 1.84
C THR A 124 -11.98 13.51 2.08
N LEU A 125 -11.58 12.59 2.93
CA LEU A 125 -12.38 11.43 3.28
C LEU A 125 -12.92 11.51 4.71
#